data_dbe27a832ff518731f7ead9c0a6a8ed7
#
_entry.id   dbe27a832ff518731f7ead9c0a6a8ed7
#
_cell.length_a   1.000
_cell.length_b   1.000
_cell.length_c   1.000
_cell.angle_alpha   90.00
_cell.angle_beta   90.00
_cell.angle_gamma   90.00
#
_symmetry.space_group_name_H-M   'P 1'
#
loop_
_entity.id
_entity.type
_entity.pdbx_description
1 polymer ?
#
loop_
_entity_poly.entity_id
_entity_poly.type
_entity_poly.pdbx_seq_one_letter_code
_entity_poly.pdbx_strand_id
1 'polypeptide(L)'
;MKAQYRKYRQTDRHHNGHASRNGLLLVLFLFLFPLYLFSASSTSNADELLQKADAAVQAENWDTAAALLEEGIARYPTNELFQLKLGDMYFSNGLYEPAYRRFTEGLRINRYNIKLLYGAASAAAALNKAEEARGLLHEYLSYNPTDIFGWSTYGWLCFKTHRTDEGIKAMLDARSSYGDDGCIANALGNLYGELFDYRNAALYYRKGIELALQNDSLYSASVYSYNKAILETEFYHFDQAEEDARNASDYFSRSSGYLILGELEERKNNFDRAIAYYAQSTKDNYTPLPLINLAKIYLRMGHWEQAERYITQIERVTDYSWIANFGMSTAQFYTELYGLYQTLYEKKYAAEKMRIPESAKDFFVRSKNLTKYSALIRYYRAAFSIHNLKLAKEYTIADTDGNTHGLYKNSFYYRAFQSVPFKARRYLRRAEVLETSVIPQAHPSYIAEKGILLRDEQLLREALDALDPVWEKELREQTAAALILCTRNAELKTAFYQELLQSNPACFPEHWIRLPVTLTCTGADERLSKRTEKRLAAALNKSLFTVSAHAPFSITAVCTESGIRLSLIGQDGSIYFRYEHPAPVADKHEAAACVNRFAARLFRVAVNRGTN
;
A
#
# COMPACT_ATOMS: atom_id res chain seq x y z
N MET A 1 5.26 -28.25 18.27
CA MET A 1 5.61 -27.10 19.12
C MET A 1 7.10 -26.72 18.99
N LYS A 2 8.07 -27.57 19.33
CA LYS A 2 9.52 -27.23 19.26
C LYS A 2 9.99 -26.69 17.88
N ALA A 3 9.47 -27.16 16.76
CA ALA A 3 9.86 -26.72 15.43
C ALA A 3 9.26 -25.33 15.07
N GLN A 4 8.03 -25.06 15.47
CA GLN A 4 7.39 -23.75 15.33
C GLN A 4 8.00 -22.73 16.29
N TYR A 5 8.28 -23.13 17.52
CA TYR A 5 8.96 -22.31 18.52
C TYR A 5 10.38 -21.88 18.09
N ARG A 6 11.16 -22.79 17.50
CA ARG A 6 12.51 -22.47 16.99
C ARG A 6 12.47 -21.52 15.79
N LYS A 7 11.47 -21.63 14.93
CA LYS A 7 11.30 -20.76 13.75
C LYS A 7 10.97 -19.33 14.16
N TYR A 8 10.12 -19.13 15.16
CA TYR A 8 9.79 -17.82 15.73
C TYR A 8 10.98 -17.20 16.50
N ARG A 9 11.71 -18.00 17.28
CA ARG A 9 12.84 -17.53 18.07
C ARG A 9 14.06 -17.13 17.22
N GLN A 10 14.22 -17.66 16.01
CA GLN A 10 15.32 -17.27 15.11
C GLN A 10 15.04 -15.93 14.41
N THR A 11 13.79 -15.60 14.15
CA THR A 11 13.41 -14.29 13.60
C THR A 11 13.44 -13.18 14.67
N ASP A 12 13.10 -13.49 15.93
CA ASP A 12 13.08 -12.53 17.02
C ASP A 12 14.47 -12.20 17.60
N ARG A 13 15.45 -13.10 17.54
CA ARG A 13 16.77 -12.84 18.10
C ARG A 13 17.58 -11.74 17.40
N HIS A 14 17.23 -11.37 16.18
CA HIS A 14 17.87 -10.25 15.48
C HIS A 14 17.16 -8.91 15.69
N HIS A 15 15.98 -8.87 16.33
CA HIS A 15 15.19 -7.65 16.47
C HIS A 15 14.83 -7.26 17.93
N ASN A 16 15.06 -8.11 18.92
CA ASN A 16 14.63 -7.90 20.31
C ASN A 16 15.60 -7.10 21.19
N GLY A 17 16.47 -6.26 20.60
CA GLY A 17 17.34 -5.40 21.43
C GLY A 17 16.61 -4.30 22.23
N HIS A 18 15.39 -3.87 21.85
CA HIS A 18 14.76 -2.69 22.48
C HIS A 18 13.22 -2.72 22.65
N ALA A 19 12.51 -3.75 22.19
CA ALA A 19 11.05 -3.81 22.36
C ALA A 19 10.60 -4.20 23.80
N SER A 20 11.52 -4.70 24.64
CA SER A 20 11.17 -5.21 25.96
C SER A 20 10.98 -4.15 27.05
N ARG A 21 11.31 -2.87 26.78
CA ARG A 21 11.20 -1.81 27.83
C ARG A 21 9.79 -1.21 27.98
N ASN A 22 8.96 -1.25 26.94
CA ASN A 22 7.60 -0.69 27.03
C ASN A 22 6.52 -1.74 27.34
N GLY A 23 6.83 -3.03 27.25
CA GLY A 23 5.98 -4.11 27.80
C GLY A 23 6.02 -4.20 29.33
N LEU A 24 7.03 -3.59 29.97
CA LEU A 24 7.22 -3.67 31.43
C LEU A 24 6.32 -2.70 32.20
N LEU A 25 5.71 -1.71 31.58
CA LEU A 25 4.80 -0.76 32.25
C LEU A 25 3.41 -1.37 32.52
N LEU A 26 3.06 -2.47 31.87
CA LEU A 26 1.80 -3.19 32.13
C LEU A 26 1.89 -4.19 33.27
N VAL A 27 3.09 -4.49 33.79
CA VAL A 27 3.33 -5.43 34.89
C VAL A 27 3.55 -4.71 36.24
N LEU A 28 3.84 -3.40 36.23
CA LEU A 28 4.19 -2.66 37.45
C LEU A 28 3.00 -2.16 38.29
N PHE A 29 1.76 -2.40 37.88
CA PHE A 29 0.57 -2.03 38.69
C PHE A 29 0.06 -3.14 39.62
N LEU A 30 0.78 -4.26 39.75
CA LEU A 30 0.36 -5.39 40.60
C LEU A 30 1.15 -5.53 41.90
N PHE A 31 2.04 -4.60 42.26
CA PHE A 31 2.84 -4.70 43.48
C PHE A 31 2.68 -3.51 44.44
N LEU A 32 1.45 -3.25 44.89
CA LEU A 32 1.24 -2.54 46.16
C LEU A 32 -0.05 -3.07 46.82
N PHE A 33 0.06 -4.22 47.45
CA PHE A 33 -0.89 -4.64 48.51
C PHE A 33 -0.09 -4.93 49.77
N PRO A 34 -0.56 -4.43 50.93
CA PRO A 34 0.16 -4.56 52.19
C PRO A 34 0.03 -5.99 52.71
N LEU A 35 1.13 -6.39 53.37
CA LEU A 35 1.20 -7.59 54.20
C LEU A 35 0.03 -7.66 55.20
N TYR A 36 -0.93 -8.54 54.94
CA TYR A 36 -1.84 -9.01 55.95
C TYR A 36 -1.75 -10.54 56.07
N LEU A 37 -1.18 -10.93 57.23
CA LEU A 37 -1.38 -12.15 57.99
C LEU A 37 -1.46 -13.51 57.26
N PHE A 38 -0.42 -14.26 57.47
CA PHE A 38 -0.42 -15.72 57.38
C PHE A 38 -1.64 -16.32 58.05
N SER A 39 -2.63 -16.68 57.28
CA SER A 39 -3.54 -17.78 57.51
C SER A 39 -3.08 -18.88 56.58
N ALA A 40 -2.58 -19.97 57.08
CA ALA A 40 -2.27 -21.16 56.32
C ALA A 40 -3.61 -21.75 55.83
N SER A 41 -4.11 -21.19 54.70
CA SER A 41 -5.15 -21.82 53.90
C SER A 41 -4.48 -22.90 53.07
N SER A 42 -4.93 -24.13 53.18
CA SER A 42 -4.57 -25.23 52.28
C SER A 42 -4.80 -24.77 50.84
N THR A 43 -3.74 -24.43 50.14
CA THR A 43 -3.79 -24.14 48.70
C THR A 43 -4.45 -25.33 48.01
N SER A 44 -5.45 -25.10 47.17
CA SER A 44 -6.08 -26.19 46.44
C SER A 44 -5.04 -26.82 45.51
N ASN A 45 -5.15 -28.11 45.21
CA ASN A 45 -4.25 -28.78 44.27
C ASN A 45 -4.24 -28.05 42.90
N ALA A 46 -5.32 -27.34 42.56
CA ALA A 46 -5.41 -26.51 41.35
C ALA A 46 -4.54 -25.26 41.47
N ASP A 47 -4.53 -24.59 42.64
CA ASP A 47 -3.72 -23.38 42.87
C ASP A 47 -2.21 -23.73 42.87
N GLU A 48 -1.82 -24.87 43.43
CA GLU A 48 -0.44 -25.35 43.37
C GLU A 48 0.01 -25.60 41.93
N LEU A 49 -0.85 -26.18 41.10
CA LEU A 49 -0.55 -26.44 39.68
C LEU A 49 -0.43 -25.13 38.88
N LEU A 50 -1.31 -24.14 39.17
CA LEU A 50 -1.22 -22.80 38.59
C LEU A 50 0.08 -22.09 38.99
N GLN A 51 0.50 -22.16 40.25
CA GLN A 51 1.74 -21.58 40.74
C GLN A 51 2.97 -22.21 40.07
N LYS A 52 2.99 -23.53 39.88
CA LYS A 52 4.04 -24.23 39.16
C LYS A 52 4.10 -23.81 37.70
N ALA A 53 2.95 -23.62 37.07
CA ALA A 53 2.89 -23.13 35.68
C ALA A 53 3.41 -21.70 35.57
N ASP A 54 3.04 -20.81 36.50
CA ASP A 54 3.54 -19.43 36.58
C ASP A 54 5.05 -19.37 36.79
N ALA A 55 5.58 -20.20 37.67
CA ALA A 55 7.02 -20.31 37.86
C ALA A 55 7.75 -20.78 36.59
N ALA A 56 7.16 -21.70 35.83
CA ALA A 56 7.69 -22.16 34.56
C ALA A 56 7.64 -21.05 33.48
N VAL A 57 6.58 -20.23 33.45
CA VAL A 57 6.48 -19.05 32.58
C VAL A 57 7.54 -18.02 32.92
N GLN A 58 7.76 -17.71 34.21
CA GLN A 58 8.80 -16.78 34.66
C GLN A 58 10.21 -17.27 34.32
N ALA A 59 10.40 -18.59 34.35
CA ALA A 59 11.67 -19.23 33.95
C ALA A 59 11.82 -19.37 32.42
N GLU A 60 10.91 -18.80 31.62
CA GLU A 60 10.83 -18.96 30.17
C GLU A 60 10.81 -20.43 29.68
N ASN A 61 10.39 -21.34 30.56
CA ASN A 61 10.26 -22.76 30.22
C ASN A 61 8.84 -23.05 29.68
N TRP A 62 8.62 -22.61 28.45
CA TRP A 62 7.32 -22.62 27.79
C TRP A 62 6.72 -24.02 27.61
N ASP A 63 7.56 -25.03 27.30
CA ASP A 63 7.10 -26.40 27.13
C ASP A 63 6.57 -26.98 28.45
N THR A 64 7.26 -26.70 29.57
CA THR A 64 6.82 -27.13 30.90
C THR A 64 5.57 -26.36 31.36
N ALA A 65 5.51 -25.07 31.13
CA ALA A 65 4.33 -24.26 31.44
C ALA A 65 3.09 -24.75 30.70
N ALA A 66 3.23 -25.00 29.39
CA ALA A 66 2.13 -25.54 28.59
C ALA A 66 1.66 -26.91 29.09
N ALA A 67 2.58 -27.83 29.40
CA ALA A 67 2.23 -29.16 29.91
C ALA A 67 1.48 -29.10 31.24
N LEU A 68 1.92 -28.23 32.17
CA LEU A 68 1.25 -28.03 33.47
C LEU A 68 -0.14 -27.41 33.30
N LEU A 69 -0.29 -26.45 32.38
CA LEU A 69 -1.60 -25.84 32.12
C LEU A 69 -2.55 -26.80 31.42
N GLU A 70 -2.09 -27.62 30.48
CA GLU A 70 -2.88 -28.68 29.86
C GLU A 70 -3.28 -29.78 30.85
N GLU A 71 -2.38 -30.17 31.78
CA GLU A 71 -2.70 -31.04 32.88
C GLU A 71 -3.81 -30.44 33.78
N GLY A 72 -3.71 -29.13 34.05
CA GLY A 72 -4.72 -28.41 34.79
C GLY A 72 -6.10 -28.41 34.12
N ILE A 73 -6.12 -28.18 32.80
CA ILE A 73 -7.35 -28.27 32.00
C ILE A 73 -7.99 -29.66 32.08
N ALA A 74 -7.16 -30.69 32.00
CA ALA A 74 -7.65 -32.09 32.07
C ALA A 74 -8.18 -32.46 33.46
N ARG A 75 -7.50 -32.04 34.52
CA ARG A 75 -7.89 -32.38 35.91
C ARG A 75 -9.00 -31.50 36.48
N TYR A 76 -9.05 -30.23 36.03
CA TYR A 76 -9.98 -29.23 36.55
C TYR A 76 -10.75 -28.54 35.40
N PRO A 77 -11.57 -29.26 34.63
CA PRO A 77 -12.21 -28.77 33.40
C PRO A 77 -13.17 -27.60 33.60
N THR A 78 -13.61 -27.33 34.81
CA THR A 78 -14.48 -26.19 35.16
C THR A 78 -13.73 -24.98 35.68
N ASN A 79 -12.40 -25.06 35.79
CA ASN A 79 -11.58 -23.92 36.21
C ASN A 79 -11.02 -23.20 34.95
N GLU A 80 -11.64 -22.07 34.60
CA GLU A 80 -11.29 -21.28 33.42
C GLU A 80 -9.91 -20.63 33.50
N LEU A 81 -9.29 -20.55 34.70
CA LEU A 81 -7.99 -19.91 34.87
C LEU A 81 -6.87 -20.63 34.10
N PHE A 82 -6.97 -21.95 33.96
CA PHE A 82 -6.01 -22.71 33.15
C PHE A 82 -6.12 -22.34 31.66
N GLN A 83 -7.36 -22.17 31.16
CA GLN A 83 -7.57 -21.70 29.78
C GLN A 83 -7.06 -20.29 29.60
N LEU A 84 -7.31 -19.38 30.55
CA LEU A 84 -6.85 -18.00 30.54
C LEU A 84 -5.31 -17.94 30.45
N LYS A 85 -4.62 -18.61 31.39
CA LYS A 85 -3.15 -18.59 31.44
C LYS A 85 -2.49 -19.21 30.20
N LEU A 86 -3.05 -20.30 29.68
CA LEU A 86 -2.55 -20.92 28.46
C LEU A 86 -2.81 -20.03 27.24
N GLY A 87 -3.95 -19.35 27.20
CA GLY A 87 -4.27 -18.32 26.21
C GLY A 87 -3.30 -17.15 26.25
N ASP A 88 -3.04 -16.58 27.45
CA ASP A 88 -2.08 -15.48 27.65
C ASP A 88 -0.67 -15.87 27.21
N MET A 89 -0.25 -17.10 27.55
CA MET A 89 1.04 -17.63 27.14
C MET A 89 1.16 -17.74 25.61
N TYR A 90 0.14 -18.27 24.95
CA TYR A 90 0.12 -18.35 23.49
C TYR A 90 0.09 -16.97 22.84
N PHE A 91 -0.71 -16.06 23.38
CA PHE A 91 -0.82 -14.70 22.86
C PHE A 91 0.51 -13.94 22.95
N SER A 92 1.18 -14.00 24.10
CA SER A 92 2.48 -13.38 24.34
C SER A 92 3.60 -13.93 23.43
N ASN A 93 3.43 -15.15 22.95
CA ASN A 93 4.35 -15.77 21.98
C ASN A 93 3.89 -15.63 20.52
N GLY A 94 2.91 -14.76 20.23
CA GLY A 94 2.44 -14.51 18.87
C GLY A 94 1.61 -15.65 18.26
N LEU A 95 1.22 -16.66 19.04
CA LEU A 95 0.40 -17.79 18.63
C LEU A 95 -1.08 -17.46 18.77
N TYR A 96 -1.57 -16.51 17.96
CA TYR A 96 -2.90 -15.91 18.13
C TYR A 96 -4.07 -16.88 17.93
N GLU A 97 -4.00 -17.82 16.99
CA GLU A 97 -5.06 -18.79 16.77
C GLU A 97 -5.20 -19.80 17.94
N PRO A 98 -4.11 -20.41 18.46
CA PRO A 98 -4.17 -21.15 19.72
C PRO A 98 -4.67 -20.32 20.90
N ALA A 99 -4.21 -19.06 21.04
CA ALA A 99 -4.66 -18.16 22.11
C ALA A 99 -6.16 -17.91 22.03
N TYR A 100 -6.67 -17.53 20.87
CA TYR A 100 -8.09 -17.29 20.64
C TYR A 100 -8.95 -18.50 21.03
N ARG A 101 -8.53 -19.70 20.64
CA ARG A 101 -9.21 -20.95 20.99
C ARG A 101 -9.27 -21.17 22.49
N ARG A 102 -8.15 -20.96 23.20
CA ARG A 102 -8.12 -21.11 24.67
C ARG A 102 -9.00 -20.09 25.37
N PHE A 103 -8.95 -18.83 24.98
CA PHE A 103 -9.82 -17.81 25.54
C PHE A 103 -11.31 -18.11 25.30
N THR A 104 -11.69 -18.54 24.11
CA THR A 104 -13.09 -18.89 23.80
C THR A 104 -13.56 -20.14 24.50
N GLU A 105 -12.69 -21.14 24.73
CA GLU A 105 -13.00 -22.29 25.58
C GLU A 105 -13.17 -21.86 27.04
N GLY A 106 -12.35 -20.96 27.56
CA GLY A 106 -12.51 -20.37 28.88
C GLY A 106 -13.83 -19.62 29.01
N LEU A 107 -14.27 -18.88 28.00
CA LEU A 107 -15.56 -18.20 27.98
C LEU A 107 -16.78 -19.14 27.96
N ARG A 108 -16.63 -20.39 27.50
CA ARG A 108 -17.68 -21.41 27.62
C ARG A 108 -17.87 -21.87 29.08
N ILE A 109 -16.77 -21.80 29.87
CA ILE A 109 -16.82 -22.15 31.29
C ILE A 109 -17.35 -20.97 32.11
N ASN A 110 -16.77 -19.78 31.86
CA ASN A 110 -17.18 -18.56 32.56
C ASN A 110 -17.27 -17.40 31.55
N ARG A 111 -18.50 -17.17 31.05
CA ARG A 111 -18.77 -16.14 30.03
C ARG A 111 -18.49 -14.72 30.51
N TYR A 112 -18.58 -14.49 31.84
CA TYR A 112 -18.47 -13.17 32.44
C TYR A 112 -17.04 -12.82 32.87
N ASN A 113 -16.08 -13.69 32.60
CA ASN A 113 -14.68 -13.40 32.91
C ASN A 113 -14.11 -12.33 31.97
N ILE A 114 -13.94 -11.11 32.51
CA ILE A 114 -13.48 -9.92 31.75
C ILE A 114 -12.08 -10.11 31.12
N LYS A 115 -11.20 -10.88 31.77
CA LYS A 115 -9.87 -11.14 31.22
C LYS A 115 -9.94 -12.06 29.99
N LEU A 116 -10.82 -13.06 30.05
CA LEU A 116 -11.06 -13.93 28.89
C LEU A 116 -11.72 -13.18 27.73
N LEU A 117 -12.69 -12.28 28.03
CA LEU A 117 -13.31 -11.44 27.01
C LEU A 117 -12.27 -10.53 26.31
N TYR A 118 -11.43 -9.86 27.10
CA TYR A 118 -10.38 -9.00 26.55
C TYR A 118 -9.32 -9.78 25.78
N GLY A 119 -8.87 -10.92 26.32
CA GLY A 119 -7.92 -11.82 25.65
C GLY A 119 -8.46 -12.36 24.34
N ALA A 120 -9.72 -12.82 24.32
CA ALA A 120 -10.37 -13.29 23.10
C ALA A 120 -10.54 -12.17 22.07
N ALA A 121 -10.95 -10.96 22.50
CA ALA A 121 -11.07 -9.80 21.63
C ALA A 121 -9.71 -9.43 21.00
N SER A 122 -8.66 -9.39 21.82
CA SER A 122 -7.29 -9.08 21.37
C SER A 122 -6.76 -10.11 20.38
N ALA A 123 -6.97 -11.40 20.67
CA ALA A 123 -6.56 -12.48 19.78
C ALA A 123 -7.36 -12.47 18.46
N ALA A 124 -8.66 -12.21 18.52
CA ALA A 124 -9.51 -12.06 17.33
C ALA A 124 -9.07 -10.86 16.48
N ALA A 125 -8.72 -9.73 17.10
CA ALA A 125 -8.18 -8.57 16.41
C ALA A 125 -6.85 -8.88 15.71
N ALA A 126 -5.94 -9.58 16.39
CA ALA A 126 -4.66 -10.02 15.82
C ALA A 126 -4.83 -11.01 14.65
N LEU A 127 -5.92 -11.80 14.66
CA LEU A 127 -6.30 -12.71 13.58
C LEU A 127 -7.10 -12.03 12.45
N ASN A 128 -7.26 -10.71 12.51
CA ASN A 128 -8.10 -9.94 11.58
C ASN A 128 -9.59 -10.35 11.56
N LYS A 129 -10.07 -10.92 12.65
CA LYS A 129 -11.50 -11.23 12.89
C LYS A 129 -12.19 -10.01 13.51
N ALA A 130 -12.19 -8.89 12.77
CA ALA A 130 -12.53 -7.58 13.33
C ALA A 130 -13.97 -7.50 13.89
N GLU A 131 -14.96 -8.15 13.25
CA GLU A 131 -16.34 -8.18 13.75
C GLU A 131 -16.46 -8.98 15.05
N GLU A 132 -15.78 -10.14 15.14
CA GLU A 132 -15.75 -10.93 16.37
C GLU A 132 -15.04 -10.17 17.51
N ALA A 133 -13.90 -9.56 17.20
CA ALA A 133 -13.15 -8.73 18.14
C ALA A 133 -14.01 -7.57 18.67
N ARG A 134 -14.73 -6.87 17.77
CA ARG A 134 -15.63 -5.77 18.12
C ARG A 134 -16.75 -6.23 19.06
N GLY A 135 -17.40 -7.36 18.76
CA GLY A 135 -18.46 -7.92 19.61
C GLY A 135 -17.96 -8.28 21.00
N LEU A 136 -16.83 -8.99 21.09
CA LEU A 136 -16.22 -9.38 22.37
C LEU A 136 -15.76 -8.16 23.19
N LEU A 137 -15.19 -7.15 22.51
CA LEU A 137 -14.73 -5.94 23.19
C LEU A 137 -15.91 -5.07 23.66
N HIS A 138 -17.00 -5.02 22.91
CA HIS A 138 -18.22 -4.37 23.35
C HIS A 138 -18.79 -5.04 24.62
N GLU A 139 -18.82 -6.38 24.65
CA GLU A 139 -19.24 -7.12 25.84
C GLU A 139 -18.28 -6.86 27.02
N TYR A 140 -16.98 -6.89 26.81
CA TYR A 140 -15.98 -6.53 27.83
C TYR A 140 -16.21 -5.12 28.41
N LEU A 141 -16.44 -4.11 27.56
CA LEU A 141 -16.65 -2.73 27.96
C LEU A 141 -17.97 -2.53 28.72
N SER A 142 -18.96 -3.41 28.53
CA SER A 142 -20.18 -3.38 29.34
C SER A 142 -19.94 -3.75 30.82
N TYR A 143 -18.88 -4.54 31.07
CA TYR A 143 -18.46 -4.92 32.43
C TYR A 143 -17.31 -4.04 32.97
N ASN A 144 -16.51 -3.48 32.10
CA ASN A 144 -15.37 -2.61 32.44
C ASN A 144 -15.40 -1.28 31.67
N PRO A 145 -16.42 -0.44 31.94
CA PRO A 145 -16.63 0.79 31.14
C PRO A 145 -15.59 1.88 31.34
N THR A 146 -14.74 1.78 32.36
CA THR A 146 -13.68 2.78 32.65
C THR A 146 -12.39 2.55 31.86
N ASP A 147 -12.30 1.48 31.09
CA ASP A 147 -11.12 1.21 30.26
C ASP A 147 -11.11 2.07 28.98
N ILE A 148 -10.46 3.24 29.07
CA ILE A 148 -10.32 4.18 27.95
C ILE A 148 -9.59 3.56 26.77
N PHE A 149 -8.57 2.74 27.04
CA PHE A 149 -7.84 2.04 25.97
C PHE A 149 -8.73 1.02 25.26
N GLY A 150 -9.56 0.31 26.03
CA GLY A 150 -10.59 -0.56 25.47
C GLY A 150 -11.56 0.19 24.57
N TRP A 151 -12.04 1.37 24.99
CA TRP A 151 -12.90 2.22 24.15
C TRP A 151 -12.20 2.66 22.86
N SER A 152 -10.95 3.12 22.95
CA SER A 152 -10.16 3.49 21.76
C SER A 152 -10.01 2.32 20.78
N THR A 153 -9.72 1.12 21.29
CA THR A 153 -9.65 -0.11 20.49
C THR A 153 -11.01 -0.45 19.86
N TYR A 154 -12.10 -0.25 20.58
CA TYR A 154 -13.46 -0.42 20.05
C TYR A 154 -13.74 0.56 18.90
N GLY A 155 -13.36 1.83 19.06
CA GLY A 155 -13.46 2.83 18.01
C GLY A 155 -12.68 2.44 16.76
N TRP A 156 -11.45 1.94 16.94
CA TRP A 156 -10.64 1.42 15.83
C TRP A 156 -11.28 0.19 15.15
N LEU A 157 -11.86 -0.72 15.91
CA LEU A 157 -12.61 -1.86 15.36
C LEU A 157 -13.87 -1.41 14.61
N CYS A 158 -14.58 -0.41 15.10
CA CYS A 158 -15.70 0.21 14.38
C CYS A 158 -15.25 0.81 13.05
N PHE A 159 -14.13 1.53 13.04
CA PHE A 159 -13.50 2.02 11.81
C PHE A 159 -13.15 0.87 10.85
N LYS A 160 -12.51 -0.19 11.33
CA LYS A 160 -12.13 -1.36 10.52
C LYS A 160 -13.33 -2.13 9.96
N THR A 161 -14.43 -2.17 10.68
CA THR A 161 -15.66 -2.87 10.28
C THR A 161 -16.67 -1.95 9.60
N HIS A 162 -16.33 -0.68 9.39
CA HIS A 162 -17.18 0.38 8.82
C HIS A 162 -18.52 0.58 9.56
N ARG A 163 -18.48 0.39 10.87
CA ARG A 163 -19.57 0.74 11.80
C ARG A 163 -19.36 2.16 12.32
N THR A 164 -19.20 3.10 11.39
CA THR A 164 -18.69 4.45 11.67
C THR A 164 -19.60 5.23 12.59
N ASP A 165 -20.92 5.19 12.36
CA ASP A 165 -21.91 5.90 13.21
C ASP A 165 -21.94 5.32 14.62
N GLU A 166 -21.88 3.99 14.76
CA GLU A 166 -21.81 3.28 16.04
C GLU A 166 -20.52 3.67 16.79
N GLY A 167 -19.40 3.69 16.07
CA GLY A 167 -18.11 4.10 16.62
C GLY A 167 -18.10 5.55 17.11
N ILE A 168 -18.59 6.49 16.30
CA ILE A 168 -18.68 7.90 16.69
C ILE A 168 -19.54 8.08 17.95
N LYS A 169 -20.72 7.47 17.98
CA LYS A 169 -21.60 7.53 19.14
C LYS A 169 -20.88 6.99 20.40
N ALA A 170 -20.31 5.80 20.31
CA ALA A 170 -19.61 5.18 21.44
C ALA A 170 -18.44 6.04 21.95
N MET A 171 -17.65 6.63 21.03
CA MET A 171 -16.52 7.49 21.40
C MET A 171 -16.98 8.81 22.03
N LEU A 172 -18.08 9.40 21.56
CA LEU A 172 -18.65 10.62 22.16
C LEU A 172 -19.24 10.32 23.55
N ASP A 173 -19.91 9.19 23.72
CA ASP A 173 -20.44 8.74 25.01
C ASP A 173 -19.31 8.48 26.01
N ALA A 174 -18.25 7.77 25.60
CA ALA A 174 -17.07 7.55 26.43
C ALA A 174 -16.37 8.89 26.82
N ARG A 175 -16.21 9.81 25.86
CA ARG A 175 -15.67 11.14 26.11
C ARG A 175 -16.51 11.94 27.11
N SER A 176 -17.85 11.88 26.98
CA SER A 176 -18.76 12.55 27.91
C SER A 176 -18.65 12.01 29.33
N SER A 177 -18.41 10.71 29.47
CA SER A 177 -18.36 10.02 30.77
C SER A 177 -17.00 10.12 31.46
N TYR A 178 -15.90 10.10 30.69
CA TYR A 178 -14.53 9.97 31.22
C TYR A 178 -13.63 11.19 30.90
N GLY A 179 -14.13 12.16 30.14
CA GLY A 179 -13.39 13.35 29.78
C GLY A 179 -12.64 13.23 28.45
N ASP A 180 -11.84 14.24 28.18
CA ASP A 180 -11.02 14.31 26.98
C ASP A 180 -9.77 13.42 27.11
N ASP A 181 -9.60 12.50 26.17
CA ASP A 181 -8.46 11.61 26.07
C ASP A 181 -7.90 11.57 24.64
N GLY A 182 -6.57 11.46 24.52
CA GLY A 182 -5.90 11.48 23.22
C GLY A 182 -6.26 10.28 22.34
N CYS A 183 -6.41 9.10 22.93
CA CYS A 183 -6.78 7.88 22.19
C CYS A 183 -8.22 7.95 21.67
N ILE A 184 -9.16 8.45 22.47
CA ILE A 184 -10.55 8.68 22.08
C ILE A 184 -10.61 9.74 20.97
N ALA A 185 -9.84 10.82 21.11
CA ALA A 185 -9.78 11.86 20.09
C ALA A 185 -9.23 11.32 18.76
N ASN A 186 -8.15 10.56 18.77
CA ASN A 186 -7.62 9.93 17.57
C ASN A 186 -8.63 8.95 16.94
N ALA A 187 -9.35 8.16 17.74
CA ALA A 187 -10.38 7.26 17.23
C ALA A 187 -11.52 8.04 16.55
N LEU A 188 -11.96 9.17 17.12
CA LEU A 188 -12.93 10.08 16.49
C LEU A 188 -12.37 10.67 15.19
N GLY A 189 -11.09 11.06 15.16
CA GLY A 189 -10.42 11.51 13.95
C GLY A 189 -10.51 10.50 12.81
N ASN A 190 -10.17 9.24 13.10
CA ASN A 190 -10.28 8.14 12.14
C ASN A 190 -11.71 7.94 11.63
N LEU A 191 -12.69 7.94 12.54
CA LEU A 191 -14.11 7.70 12.21
C LEU A 191 -14.71 8.83 11.38
N TYR A 192 -14.45 10.10 11.72
CA TYR A 192 -14.88 11.24 10.91
C TYR A 192 -14.15 11.29 9.55
N GLY A 193 -12.87 10.92 9.51
CA GLY A 193 -12.13 10.76 8.25
C GLY A 193 -12.76 9.71 7.32
N GLU A 194 -13.25 8.61 7.86
CA GLU A 194 -13.99 7.59 7.08
C GLU A 194 -15.27 8.15 6.43
N LEU A 195 -15.94 9.10 7.10
CA LEU A 195 -17.10 9.81 6.57
C LEU A 195 -16.74 10.96 5.62
N PHE A 196 -15.46 11.22 5.42
CA PHE A 196 -14.95 12.40 4.71
C PHE A 196 -15.35 13.73 5.37
N ASP A 197 -15.67 13.73 6.66
CA ASP A 197 -15.88 14.93 7.45
C ASP A 197 -14.53 15.51 7.91
N TYR A 198 -13.86 16.19 6.98
CA TYR A 198 -12.53 16.78 7.21
C TYR A 198 -12.50 17.67 8.46
N ARG A 199 -13.53 18.52 8.63
CA ARG A 199 -13.57 19.51 9.73
C ARG A 199 -13.48 18.83 11.09
N ASN A 200 -14.32 17.84 11.32
CA ASN A 200 -14.34 17.11 12.58
C ASN A 200 -13.11 16.20 12.70
N ALA A 201 -12.71 15.53 11.64
CA ALA A 201 -11.52 14.68 11.66
C ALA A 201 -10.26 15.47 12.04
N ALA A 202 -9.98 16.58 11.35
CA ALA A 202 -8.83 17.44 11.64
C ALA A 202 -8.88 18.06 13.05
N LEU A 203 -10.09 18.42 13.53
CA LEU A 203 -10.27 18.92 14.90
C LEU A 203 -9.87 17.87 15.92
N TYR A 204 -10.36 16.65 15.79
CA TYR A 204 -10.12 15.60 16.76
C TYR A 204 -8.68 15.08 16.69
N TYR A 205 -8.04 14.98 15.52
CA TYR A 205 -6.61 14.67 15.46
C TYR A 205 -5.75 15.71 16.14
N ARG A 206 -5.98 17.02 15.91
CA ARG A 206 -5.27 18.08 16.63
C ARG A 206 -5.42 17.94 18.12
N LYS A 207 -6.64 17.75 18.60
CA LYS A 207 -6.91 17.56 20.03
C LYS A 207 -6.18 16.34 20.57
N GLY A 208 -6.15 15.24 19.83
CA GLY A 208 -5.39 14.04 20.20
C GLY A 208 -3.89 14.30 20.32
N ILE A 209 -3.31 15.02 19.36
CA ILE A 209 -1.89 15.39 19.37
C ILE A 209 -1.57 16.29 20.58
N GLU A 210 -2.39 17.32 20.81
CA GLU A 210 -2.23 18.22 21.95
C GLU A 210 -2.25 17.47 23.29
N LEU A 211 -3.22 16.59 23.50
CA LEU A 211 -3.34 15.77 24.70
C LEU A 211 -2.17 14.78 24.85
N ALA A 212 -1.71 14.19 23.75
CA ALA A 212 -0.57 13.29 23.78
C ALA A 212 0.73 14.04 24.18
N LEU A 213 0.93 15.25 23.66
CA LEU A 213 2.09 16.09 24.03
C LEU A 213 2.00 16.59 25.48
N GLN A 214 0.81 16.97 25.96
CA GLN A 214 0.60 17.35 27.37
C GLN A 214 0.92 16.19 28.34
N ASN A 215 0.76 14.96 27.90
CA ASN A 215 1.04 13.75 28.68
C ASN A 215 2.42 13.15 28.39
N ASP A 216 3.34 13.89 27.75
CA ASP A 216 4.68 13.45 27.34
C ASP A 216 4.69 12.15 26.51
N SER A 217 3.58 11.84 25.85
CA SER A 217 3.44 10.64 25.02
C SER A 217 3.84 10.90 23.56
N LEU A 218 5.16 11.04 23.32
CA LEU A 218 5.69 11.32 21.99
C LEU A 218 5.32 10.24 20.96
N TYR A 219 5.24 8.99 21.38
CA TYR A 219 4.79 7.91 20.51
C TYR A 219 3.34 8.12 20.03
N SER A 220 2.42 8.44 20.95
CA SER A 220 1.03 8.72 20.59
C SER A 220 0.91 9.96 19.72
N ALA A 221 1.63 11.03 20.06
CA ALA A 221 1.68 12.26 19.24
C ALA A 221 2.15 11.96 17.80
N SER A 222 3.18 11.12 17.65
CA SER A 222 3.66 10.66 16.33
C SER A 222 2.59 9.91 15.54
N VAL A 223 1.90 8.96 16.17
CA VAL A 223 0.83 8.18 15.51
C VAL A 223 -0.31 9.08 15.07
N TYR A 224 -0.73 10.02 15.92
CA TYR A 224 -1.85 10.92 15.61
C TYR A 224 -1.48 11.94 14.53
N SER A 225 -0.23 12.45 14.54
CA SER A 225 0.29 13.30 13.47
C SER A 225 0.37 12.56 12.14
N TYR A 226 0.79 11.29 12.13
CA TYR A 226 0.77 10.45 10.94
C TYR A 226 -0.66 10.26 10.38
N ASN A 227 -1.64 9.96 11.26
CA ASN A 227 -3.03 9.81 10.84
C ASN A 227 -3.59 11.12 10.27
N LYS A 228 -3.23 12.26 10.88
CA LYS A 228 -3.60 13.58 10.38
C LYS A 228 -2.94 13.85 9.03
N ALA A 229 -1.67 13.54 8.83
CA ALA A 229 -0.98 13.70 7.56
C ALA A 229 -1.65 12.90 6.43
N ILE A 230 -2.16 11.68 6.71
CA ILE A 230 -2.97 10.91 5.76
C ILE A 230 -4.24 11.69 5.39
N LEU A 231 -4.97 12.21 6.38
CA LEU A 231 -6.17 13.01 6.16
C LEU A 231 -5.87 14.23 5.27
N GLU A 232 -4.82 15.00 5.61
CA GLU A 232 -4.43 16.18 4.84
C GLU A 232 -4.06 15.81 3.40
N THR A 233 -3.34 14.70 3.20
CA THR A 233 -3.02 14.20 1.85
C THR A 233 -4.28 13.81 1.08
N GLU A 234 -5.26 13.20 1.75
CA GLU A 234 -6.53 12.82 1.11
C GLU A 234 -7.39 14.01 0.71
N PHE A 235 -7.23 15.15 1.40
CA PHE A 235 -7.95 16.40 1.11
C PHE A 235 -7.09 17.43 0.36
N TYR A 236 -5.93 17.01 -0.18
CA TYR A 236 -5.01 17.83 -0.99
C TYR A 236 -4.39 19.02 -0.24
N HIS A 237 -4.33 18.98 1.06
CA HIS A 237 -3.64 19.97 1.89
C HIS A 237 -2.17 19.58 2.07
N PHE A 238 -1.39 19.58 0.98
CA PHE A 238 -0.06 18.97 0.93
C PHE A 238 0.98 19.64 1.83
N ASP A 239 0.92 20.96 2.01
CA ASP A 239 1.82 21.66 2.92
C ASP A 239 1.58 21.21 4.37
N GLN A 240 0.33 21.09 4.79
CA GLN A 240 -0.06 20.60 6.11
C GLN A 240 0.30 19.11 6.26
N ALA A 241 0.10 18.32 5.20
CA ALA A 241 0.48 16.91 5.18
C ALA A 241 2.00 16.73 5.38
N GLU A 242 2.82 17.55 4.72
CA GLU A 242 4.28 17.52 4.88
C GLU A 242 4.69 17.92 6.30
N GLU A 243 4.09 18.97 6.87
CA GLU A 243 4.34 19.42 8.23
C GLU A 243 3.98 18.33 9.25
N ASP A 244 2.76 17.77 9.16
CA ASP A 244 2.31 16.71 10.08
C ASP A 244 3.15 15.43 9.95
N ALA A 245 3.58 15.06 8.75
CA ALA A 245 4.46 13.91 8.54
C ALA A 245 5.88 14.14 9.10
N ARG A 246 6.41 15.37 9.04
CA ARG A 246 7.66 15.74 9.70
C ARG A 246 7.52 15.70 11.22
N ASN A 247 6.46 16.31 11.76
CA ASN A 247 6.16 16.26 13.18
C ASN A 247 6.07 14.81 13.69
N ALA A 248 5.39 13.92 12.94
CA ALA A 248 5.33 12.50 13.28
C ALA A 248 6.74 11.86 13.37
N SER A 249 7.64 12.20 12.45
CA SER A 249 9.01 11.68 12.43
C SER A 249 9.89 12.29 13.52
N ASP A 250 9.65 13.56 13.87
CA ASP A 250 10.41 14.28 14.90
C ASP A 250 10.00 13.81 16.32
N TYR A 251 8.69 13.56 16.55
CA TYR A 251 8.23 13.03 17.82
C TYR A 251 8.72 11.59 18.07
N PHE A 252 8.79 10.78 17.02
CA PHE A 252 9.26 9.42 17.10
C PHE A 252 9.97 8.99 15.81
N SER A 253 11.29 8.85 15.89
CA SER A 253 12.17 8.60 14.72
C SER A 253 11.85 7.34 13.92
N ARG A 254 11.10 6.41 14.48
CA ARG A 254 10.60 5.18 13.84
C ARG A 254 9.16 5.31 13.36
N SER A 255 8.72 6.52 13.09
CA SER A 255 7.34 6.77 12.70
C SER A 255 7.07 6.41 11.24
N SER A 256 5.79 6.21 10.96
CA SER A 256 5.29 6.08 9.59
C SER A 256 5.26 7.42 8.82
N GLY A 257 5.68 8.53 9.42
CA GLY A 257 5.77 9.85 8.78
C GLY A 257 6.63 9.82 7.52
N TYR A 258 7.72 9.07 7.53
CA TYR A 258 8.58 8.89 6.33
C TYR A 258 7.84 8.25 5.15
N LEU A 259 6.80 7.45 5.39
CA LEU A 259 5.96 6.91 4.30
C LEU A 259 5.24 8.03 3.56
N ILE A 260 4.59 8.94 4.30
CA ILE A 260 3.88 10.08 3.72
C ILE A 260 4.84 11.05 3.03
N LEU A 261 6.00 11.34 3.66
CA LEU A 261 7.02 12.19 3.04
C LEU A 261 7.49 11.58 1.70
N GLY A 262 7.65 10.26 1.63
CA GLY A 262 7.96 9.56 0.39
C GLY A 262 6.87 9.71 -0.67
N GLU A 263 5.61 9.58 -0.29
CA GLU A 263 4.45 9.75 -1.20
C GLU A 263 4.34 11.19 -1.72
N LEU A 264 4.58 12.19 -0.88
CA LEU A 264 4.58 13.59 -1.28
C LEU A 264 5.73 13.91 -2.25
N GLU A 265 6.93 13.37 -2.04
CA GLU A 265 8.04 13.55 -2.97
C GLU A 265 7.81 12.79 -4.30
N GLU A 266 7.12 11.65 -4.25
CA GLU A 266 6.72 10.93 -5.47
C GLU A 266 5.74 11.75 -6.30
N ARG A 267 4.78 12.44 -5.67
CA ARG A 267 3.86 13.38 -6.34
C ARG A 267 4.59 14.52 -7.07
N LYS A 268 5.70 14.98 -6.49
CA LYS A 268 6.59 15.98 -7.10
C LYS A 268 7.51 15.40 -8.18
N ASN A 269 7.41 14.10 -8.51
CA ASN A 269 8.35 13.33 -9.35
C ASN A 269 9.81 13.38 -8.83
N ASN A 270 9.99 13.60 -7.54
CA ASN A 270 11.29 13.66 -6.89
C ASN A 270 11.70 12.28 -6.37
N PHE A 271 11.93 11.36 -7.32
CA PHE A 271 12.10 9.93 -7.00
C PHE A 271 13.29 9.64 -6.10
N ASP A 272 14.40 10.37 -6.23
CA ASP A 272 15.56 10.15 -5.37
C ASP A 272 15.24 10.41 -3.89
N ARG A 273 14.49 11.49 -3.61
CA ARG A 273 14.04 11.80 -2.26
C ARG A 273 12.95 10.83 -1.78
N ALA A 274 12.01 10.47 -2.64
CA ALA A 274 10.99 9.48 -2.33
C ALA A 274 11.63 8.14 -1.93
N ILE A 275 12.60 7.66 -2.70
CA ILE A 275 13.37 6.44 -2.40
C ILE A 275 14.07 6.55 -1.05
N ALA A 276 14.70 7.70 -0.75
CA ALA A 276 15.38 7.90 0.52
C ALA A 276 14.40 7.83 1.72
N TYR A 277 13.23 8.46 1.62
CA TYR A 277 12.20 8.42 2.65
C TYR A 277 11.59 7.02 2.80
N TYR A 278 11.25 6.34 1.70
CA TYR A 278 10.75 4.97 1.77
C TYR A 278 11.79 4.01 2.35
N ALA A 279 13.07 4.15 1.97
CA ALA A 279 14.14 3.35 2.54
C ALA A 279 14.32 3.61 4.04
N GLN A 280 14.13 4.84 4.50
CA GLN A 280 14.11 5.15 5.93
C GLN A 280 12.92 4.48 6.62
N SER A 281 11.73 4.54 6.01
CA SER A 281 10.51 3.90 6.53
C SER A 281 10.64 2.38 6.64
N THR A 282 11.47 1.71 5.81
CA THR A 282 11.66 0.24 5.89
C THR A 282 12.52 -0.19 7.09
N LYS A 283 13.33 0.68 7.67
CA LYS A 283 14.28 0.29 8.73
C LYS A 283 13.60 -0.13 10.02
N ASP A 284 12.48 0.48 10.32
CA ASP A 284 11.80 0.36 11.59
C ASP A 284 10.31 0.03 11.44
N ASN A 285 9.83 -0.07 10.22
CA ASN A 285 8.43 -0.27 9.92
C ASN A 285 8.21 -1.65 9.28
N TYR A 286 7.47 -2.48 9.96
CA TYR A 286 7.19 -3.85 9.50
C TYR A 286 6.05 -3.95 8.48
N THR A 287 5.59 -2.83 7.93
CA THR A 287 4.56 -2.82 6.88
C THR A 287 5.19 -3.07 5.51
N PRO A 288 4.53 -3.80 4.61
CA PRO A 288 5.02 -3.98 3.25
C PRO A 288 4.87 -2.72 2.37
N LEU A 289 4.14 -1.68 2.82
CA LEU A 289 3.84 -0.49 2.02
C LEU A 289 5.08 0.23 1.47
N PRO A 290 6.13 0.55 2.28
CA PRO A 290 7.33 1.18 1.75
C PRO A 290 8.06 0.31 0.72
N LEU A 291 8.07 -1.02 0.91
CA LEU A 291 8.67 -1.95 -0.05
C LEU A 291 7.88 -1.98 -1.37
N ILE A 292 6.55 -1.93 -1.29
CA ILE A 292 5.67 -1.84 -2.46
C ILE A 292 5.92 -0.55 -3.23
N ASN A 293 6.01 0.58 -2.52
CA ASN A 293 6.26 1.88 -3.15
C ASN A 293 7.66 1.94 -3.77
N LEU A 294 8.69 1.42 -3.09
CA LEU A 294 10.03 1.28 -3.68
C LEU A 294 10.01 0.42 -4.95
N ALA A 295 9.33 -0.73 -4.92
CA ALA A 295 9.21 -1.57 -6.11
C ALA A 295 8.53 -0.82 -7.27
N LYS A 296 7.45 -0.07 -6.99
CA LYS A 296 6.74 0.75 -7.97
C LYS A 296 7.64 1.83 -8.60
N ILE A 297 8.38 2.58 -7.78
CA ILE A 297 9.30 3.61 -8.27
C ILE A 297 10.39 3.00 -9.15
N TYR A 298 11.04 1.92 -8.69
CA TYR A 298 12.06 1.27 -9.48
C TYR A 298 11.52 0.67 -10.79
N LEU A 299 10.26 0.19 -10.81
CA LEU A 299 9.59 -0.20 -12.04
C LEU A 299 9.37 1.00 -12.97
N ARG A 300 8.99 2.17 -12.45
CA ARG A 300 8.82 3.42 -13.22
C ARG A 300 10.15 3.90 -13.80
N MET A 301 11.21 3.85 -12.99
CA MET A 301 12.56 4.24 -13.42
C MET A 301 13.22 3.20 -14.34
N GLY A 302 12.64 2.02 -14.49
CA GLY A 302 13.17 0.91 -15.29
C GLY A 302 14.35 0.17 -14.68
N HIS A 303 14.54 0.30 -13.39
CA HIS A 303 15.57 -0.44 -12.65
C HIS A 303 15.02 -1.81 -12.21
N TRP A 304 14.95 -2.75 -13.17
CA TRP A 304 14.27 -4.04 -13.02
C TRP A 304 14.84 -4.91 -11.90
N GLU A 305 16.18 -4.95 -11.76
CA GLU A 305 16.82 -5.77 -10.73
C GLU A 305 16.50 -5.26 -9.32
N GLN A 306 16.49 -3.93 -9.14
CA GLN A 306 16.11 -3.32 -7.87
C GLN A 306 14.63 -3.59 -7.57
N ALA A 307 13.75 -3.38 -8.54
CA ALA A 307 12.33 -3.68 -8.39
C ALA A 307 12.09 -5.14 -7.99
N GLU A 308 12.74 -6.09 -8.69
CA GLU A 308 12.63 -7.52 -8.39
C GLU A 308 13.12 -7.87 -6.99
N ARG A 309 14.19 -7.23 -6.50
CA ARG A 309 14.66 -7.44 -5.11
C ARG A 309 13.59 -7.04 -4.10
N TYR A 310 12.96 -5.89 -4.26
CA TYR A 310 11.90 -5.43 -3.35
C TYR A 310 10.65 -6.31 -3.46
N ILE A 311 10.24 -6.70 -4.66
CA ILE A 311 9.13 -7.65 -4.86
C ILE A 311 9.41 -8.98 -4.13
N THR A 312 10.63 -9.51 -4.23
CA THR A 312 11.03 -10.73 -3.52
C THR A 312 11.03 -10.55 -2.00
N GLN A 313 11.37 -9.35 -1.50
CA GLN A 313 11.26 -9.06 -0.06
C GLN A 313 9.81 -9.03 0.39
N ILE A 314 8.91 -8.43 -0.40
CA ILE A 314 7.46 -8.41 -0.12
C ILE A 314 6.91 -9.84 -0.05
N GLU A 315 7.31 -10.73 -0.97
CA GLU A 315 6.88 -12.15 -0.96
C GLU A 315 7.29 -12.91 0.31
N ARG A 316 8.41 -12.50 0.92
CA ARG A 316 8.91 -13.11 2.16
C ARG A 316 8.14 -12.68 3.41
N VAL A 317 7.31 -11.65 3.31
CA VAL A 317 6.37 -11.26 4.36
C VAL A 317 5.27 -12.34 4.41
N THR A 318 5.54 -13.43 5.08
CA THR A 318 4.67 -14.63 5.12
C THR A 318 3.64 -14.59 6.24
N ASP A 319 3.72 -13.63 7.14
CA ASP A 319 2.78 -13.51 8.25
C ASP A 319 1.65 -12.55 7.90
N TYR A 320 0.53 -13.11 7.49
CA TYR A 320 -0.66 -12.36 7.10
C TYR A 320 -1.31 -11.58 8.24
N SER A 321 -1.06 -11.92 9.51
CA SER A 321 -1.51 -11.16 10.67
C SER A 321 -0.94 -9.75 10.67
N TRP A 322 0.26 -9.59 10.16
CA TRP A 322 0.95 -8.33 9.97
C TRP A 322 0.25 -7.41 8.97
N ILE A 323 -0.17 -7.96 7.83
CA ILE A 323 -0.84 -7.22 6.76
C ILE A 323 -2.12 -6.57 7.30
N ALA A 324 -2.86 -7.31 8.12
CA ALA A 324 -4.09 -6.84 8.73
C ALA A 324 -3.88 -5.73 9.75
N ASN A 325 -2.83 -5.84 10.57
CA ASN A 325 -2.50 -4.85 11.61
C ASN A 325 -2.11 -3.49 11.03
N PHE A 326 -1.59 -3.47 9.79
CA PHE A 326 -1.15 -2.25 9.12
C PHE A 326 -2.13 -1.70 8.06
N GLY A 327 -3.40 -2.06 8.14
CA GLY A 327 -4.43 -1.46 7.30
C GLY A 327 -4.57 -2.01 5.90
N MET A 328 -3.72 -2.97 5.51
CA MET A 328 -3.82 -3.64 4.22
C MET A 328 -4.57 -4.97 4.38
N SER A 329 -5.62 -5.20 3.61
CA SER A 329 -6.26 -6.51 3.55
C SER A 329 -5.41 -7.51 2.78
N THR A 330 -5.59 -8.81 3.05
CA THR A 330 -4.93 -9.87 2.28
C THR A 330 -5.25 -9.78 0.78
N ALA A 331 -6.46 -9.34 0.43
CA ALA A 331 -6.85 -9.10 -0.95
C ALA A 331 -6.05 -7.95 -1.59
N GLN A 332 -5.86 -6.84 -0.88
CA GLN A 332 -5.01 -5.74 -1.33
C GLN A 332 -3.57 -6.18 -1.54
N PHE A 333 -3.02 -6.95 -0.59
CA PHE A 333 -1.67 -7.48 -0.71
C PHE A 333 -1.48 -8.33 -1.98
N TYR A 334 -2.37 -9.27 -2.26
CA TYR A 334 -2.31 -10.08 -3.48
C TYR A 334 -2.54 -9.25 -4.74
N THR A 335 -3.37 -8.21 -4.68
CA THR A 335 -3.56 -7.27 -5.79
C THR A 335 -2.27 -6.52 -6.10
N GLU A 336 -1.59 -6.02 -5.07
CA GLU A 336 -0.32 -5.33 -5.24
C GLU A 336 0.76 -6.25 -5.81
N LEU A 337 0.92 -7.45 -5.28
CA LEU A 337 1.87 -8.43 -5.81
C LEU A 337 1.57 -8.79 -7.28
N TYR A 338 0.30 -9.03 -7.60
CA TYR A 338 -0.12 -9.28 -8.98
C TYR A 338 0.26 -8.10 -9.89
N GLY A 339 -0.09 -6.87 -9.49
CA GLY A 339 0.21 -5.66 -10.25
C GLY A 339 1.71 -5.43 -10.44
N LEU A 340 2.51 -5.63 -9.40
CA LEU A 340 3.97 -5.51 -9.46
C LEU A 340 4.59 -6.52 -10.44
N TYR A 341 4.20 -7.80 -10.36
CA TYR A 341 4.71 -8.82 -11.27
C TYR A 341 4.22 -8.61 -12.70
N GLN A 342 2.97 -8.20 -12.88
CA GLN A 342 2.45 -7.88 -14.20
C GLN A 342 3.25 -6.74 -14.84
N THR A 343 3.45 -5.65 -14.11
CA THR A 343 4.22 -4.50 -14.60
C THR A 343 5.68 -4.89 -14.88
N LEU A 344 6.31 -5.66 -14.00
CA LEU A 344 7.67 -6.16 -14.21
C LEU A 344 7.75 -7.03 -15.47
N TYR A 345 6.80 -7.94 -15.65
CA TYR A 345 6.73 -8.80 -16.84
C TYR A 345 6.57 -7.99 -18.11
N GLU A 346 5.60 -7.08 -18.17
CA GLU A 346 5.31 -6.27 -19.35
C GLU A 346 6.52 -5.40 -19.74
N LYS A 347 7.13 -4.74 -18.76
CA LYS A 347 8.30 -3.89 -18.99
C LYS A 347 9.56 -4.69 -19.34
N LYS A 348 9.85 -5.78 -18.66
CA LYS A 348 10.96 -6.69 -19.05
C LYS A 348 10.71 -7.34 -20.42
N TYR A 349 9.51 -7.79 -20.69
CA TYR A 349 9.17 -8.39 -21.97
C TYR A 349 9.31 -7.38 -23.12
N ALA A 350 8.84 -6.13 -22.93
CA ALA A 350 9.05 -5.05 -23.90
C ALA A 350 10.54 -4.77 -24.11
N ALA A 351 11.32 -4.66 -23.03
CA ALA A 351 12.76 -4.43 -23.08
C ALA A 351 13.51 -5.59 -23.76
N GLU A 352 13.14 -6.85 -23.46
CA GLU A 352 13.76 -8.01 -24.10
C GLU A 352 13.40 -8.15 -25.59
N LYS A 353 12.16 -7.80 -25.97
CA LYS A 353 11.78 -7.70 -27.39
C LYS A 353 12.53 -6.58 -28.14
N MET A 354 12.88 -5.51 -27.43
CA MET A 354 13.65 -4.39 -27.99
C MET A 354 15.16 -4.69 -28.07
N ARG A 355 15.64 -5.73 -27.39
CA ARG A 355 17.03 -6.19 -27.49
C ARG A 355 17.15 -7.19 -28.63
N ILE A 356 18.10 -6.96 -29.52
CA ILE A 356 18.61 -8.02 -30.40
C ILE A 356 19.53 -8.87 -29.53
N PRO A 357 19.24 -10.16 -29.30
CA PRO A 357 20.14 -11.01 -28.55
C PRO A 357 21.46 -11.13 -29.31
N GLU A 358 22.57 -10.88 -28.63
CA GLU A 358 23.90 -11.10 -29.22
C GLU A 358 24.18 -12.60 -29.40
N SER A 359 23.48 -13.45 -28.64
CA SER A 359 23.51 -14.89 -28.81
C SER A 359 22.14 -15.53 -28.53
N ALA A 360 21.83 -16.64 -29.21
CA ALA A 360 20.62 -17.42 -28.98
C ALA A 360 20.51 -17.96 -27.55
N LYS A 361 21.66 -18.15 -26.86
CA LYS A 361 21.74 -18.64 -25.48
C LYS A 361 21.20 -17.59 -24.51
N ASP A 362 21.51 -16.31 -24.70
CA ASP A 362 21.00 -15.22 -23.85
C ASP A 362 19.49 -15.05 -23.99
N PHE A 363 18.99 -15.22 -25.23
CA PHE A 363 17.54 -15.20 -25.45
C PHE A 363 16.81 -16.31 -24.68
N PHE A 364 17.36 -17.51 -24.65
CA PHE A 364 16.77 -18.66 -23.95
C PHE A 364 16.72 -18.44 -22.43
N VAL A 365 17.80 -17.93 -21.83
CA VAL A 365 17.87 -17.62 -20.40
C VAL A 365 16.85 -16.53 -20.02
N ARG A 366 16.73 -15.50 -20.84
CA ARG A 366 15.81 -14.39 -20.62
C ARG A 366 14.34 -14.80 -20.78
N SER A 367 14.02 -15.60 -21.80
CA SER A 367 12.66 -16.11 -21.99
C SER A 367 12.22 -17.05 -20.86
N LYS A 368 13.15 -17.80 -20.26
CA LYS A 368 12.88 -18.64 -19.08
C LYS A 368 12.52 -17.81 -17.85
N ASN A 369 13.18 -16.69 -17.63
CA ASN A 369 12.84 -15.75 -16.55
C ASN A 369 11.46 -15.10 -16.76
N LEU A 370 11.13 -14.72 -17.99
CA LEU A 370 9.81 -14.19 -18.34
C LEU A 370 8.69 -15.22 -18.10
N THR A 371 8.94 -16.48 -18.39
CA THR A 371 8.00 -17.59 -18.10
C THR A 371 7.75 -17.73 -16.59
N LYS A 372 8.80 -17.55 -15.76
CA LYS A 372 8.66 -17.54 -14.30
C LYS A 372 7.71 -16.43 -13.83
N TYR A 373 7.88 -15.20 -14.32
CA TYR A 373 6.99 -14.11 -13.96
C TYR A 373 5.55 -14.35 -14.40
N SER A 374 5.33 -14.85 -15.60
CA SER A 374 4.00 -15.23 -16.07
C SER A 374 3.32 -16.28 -15.17
N ALA A 375 4.08 -17.22 -14.63
CA ALA A 375 3.58 -18.20 -13.67
C ALA A 375 3.20 -17.56 -12.33
N LEU A 376 4.06 -16.66 -11.79
CA LEU A 376 3.79 -15.92 -10.56
C LEU A 376 2.55 -15.00 -10.69
N ILE A 377 2.41 -14.30 -11.80
CA ILE A 377 1.22 -13.48 -12.10
C ILE A 377 -0.05 -14.33 -12.03
N ARG A 378 -0.05 -15.51 -12.66
CA ARG A 378 -1.20 -16.42 -12.63
C ARG A 378 -1.48 -16.93 -11.23
N TYR A 379 -0.43 -17.26 -10.46
CA TYR A 379 -0.56 -17.71 -9.08
C TYR A 379 -1.20 -16.64 -8.19
N TYR A 380 -0.66 -15.42 -8.17
CA TYR A 380 -1.20 -14.33 -7.33
C TYR A 380 -2.58 -13.88 -7.77
N ARG A 381 -2.84 -13.90 -9.07
CA ARG A 381 -4.20 -13.64 -9.59
C ARG A 381 -5.20 -14.68 -9.10
N ALA A 382 -4.83 -15.95 -9.10
CA ALA A 382 -5.68 -17.03 -8.58
C ALA A 382 -5.86 -16.92 -7.06
N ALA A 383 -4.80 -16.63 -6.30
CA ALA A 383 -4.86 -16.43 -4.86
C ALA A 383 -5.77 -15.25 -4.49
N PHE A 384 -5.65 -14.13 -5.19
CA PHE A 384 -6.53 -12.97 -5.05
C PHE A 384 -8.00 -13.32 -5.34
N SER A 385 -8.26 -14.09 -6.41
CA SER A 385 -9.60 -14.53 -6.80
C SER A 385 -10.25 -15.40 -5.73
N ILE A 386 -9.53 -16.38 -5.21
CA ILE A 386 -10.02 -17.29 -4.17
C ILE A 386 -10.31 -16.52 -2.88
N HIS A 387 -9.41 -15.60 -2.51
CA HIS A 387 -9.59 -14.79 -1.31
C HIS A 387 -10.82 -13.87 -1.42
N ASN A 388 -11.00 -13.22 -2.57
CA ASN A 388 -12.18 -12.38 -2.82
C ASN A 388 -13.49 -13.15 -2.81
N LEU A 389 -13.52 -14.38 -3.33
CA LEU A 389 -14.71 -15.23 -3.28
C LEU A 389 -15.09 -15.59 -1.83
N LYS A 390 -14.09 -15.84 -0.97
CA LYS A 390 -14.32 -16.08 0.46
C LYS A 390 -14.90 -14.83 1.13
N LEU A 391 -14.26 -13.68 0.93
CA LEU A 391 -14.73 -12.40 1.47
C LEU A 391 -16.16 -12.06 0.98
N ALA A 392 -16.43 -12.23 -0.31
CA ALA A 392 -17.77 -11.99 -0.85
C ALA A 392 -18.83 -12.87 -0.19
N LYS A 393 -18.52 -14.13 0.10
CA LYS A 393 -19.42 -15.02 0.82
C LYS A 393 -19.65 -14.57 2.26
N GLU A 394 -18.58 -14.22 2.98
CA GLU A 394 -18.66 -13.74 4.36
C GLU A 394 -19.50 -12.47 4.46
N TYR A 395 -19.29 -11.52 3.57
CA TYR A 395 -20.05 -10.27 3.55
C TYR A 395 -21.50 -10.45 3.07
N THR A 396 -21.78 -11.36 2.15
CA THR A 396 -23.15 -11.65 1.72
C THR A 396 -23.99 -12.25 2.86
N ILE A 397 -23.36 -13.01 3.75
CA ILE A 397 -24.04 -13.56 4.93
C ILE A 397 -24.33 -12.45 5.96
N ALA A 398 -23.41 -11.47 6.13
CA ALA A 398 -23.62 -10.34 7.01
C ALA A 398 -24.67 -9.33 6.49
N ASP A 399 -24.90 -9.30 5.19
CA ASP A 399 -25.80 -8.35 4.50
C ASP A 399 -27.29 -8.75 4.55
N THR A 400 -27.62 -9.94 5.02
CA THR A 400 -29.02 -10.33 5.28
C THR A 400 -29.70 -9.47 6.34
N ASP A 401 -28.93 -8.69 7.10
CA ASP A 401 -29.42 -7.78 8.13
C ASP A 401 -29.70 -6.35 7.65
N GLY A 402 -29.68 -6.10 6.34
CA GLY A 402 -30.11 -4.83 5.76
C GLY A 402 -29.07 -3.68 5.78
N ASN A 403 -27.80 -3.98 5.99
CA ASN A 403 -26.72 -2.99 6.07
C ASN A 403 -26.18 -2.60 4.70
N THR A 404 -26.51 -1.41 4.21
CA THR A 404 -26.05 -0.86 2.92
C THR A 404 -24.53 -0.74 2.81
N HIS A 405 -23.81 -0.62 3.93
CA HIS A 405 -22.34 -0.58 3.96
C HIS A 405 -21.68 -1.93 3.63
N GLY A 406 -22.29 -3.04 4.00
CA GLY A 406 -21.84 -4.38 3.59
C GLY A 406 -21.93 -4.57 2.07
N LEU A 407 -23.04 -4.13 1.44
CA LEU A 407 -23.23 -4.18 -0.03
C LEU A 407 -22.15 -3.42 -0.78
N TYR A 408 -21.73 -2.27 -0.28
CA TYR A 408 -20.65 -1.49 -0.89
C TYR A 408 -19.30 -2.21 -0.80
N LYS A 409 -18.95 -2.78 0.34
CA LYS A 409 -17.73 -3.58 0.51
C LYS A 409 -17.72 -4.83 -0.37
N ASN A 410 -18.83 -5.56 -0.40
CA ASN A 410 -18.98 -6.73 -1.26
C ASN A 410 -18.85 -6.37 -2.74
N SER A 411 -19.47 -5.28 -3.15
CA SER A 411 -19.35 -4.80 -4.52
C SER A 411 -17.93 -4.31 -4.81
N PHE A 412 -17.20 -3.83 -3.82
CA PHE A 412 -15.82 -3.42 -3.92
C PHE A 412 -14.87 -4.59 -4.18
N TYR A 413 -14.86 -5.61 -3.32
CA TYR A 413 -14.01 -6.77 -3.49
C TYR A 413 -14.38 -7.59 -4.71
N TYR A 414 -15.68 -7.73 -4.98
CA TYR A 414 -16.20 -8.43 -6.14
C TYR A 414 -15.87 -7.73 -7.46
N ARG A 415 -15.82 -6.40 -7.50
CA ARG A 415 -15.57 -5.59 -8.70
C ARG A 415 -14.13 -5.16 -8.91
N ALA A 416 -13.31 -5.11 -7.88
CA ALA A 416 -11.85 -5.05 -8.03
C ALA A 416 -11.36 -6.24 -8.86
N PHE A 417 -12.09 -7.34 -8.78
CA PHE A 417 -11.88 -8.52 -9.60
C PHE A 417 -12.33 -8.35 -11.07
N GLN A 418 -13.32 -7.51 -11.35
CA GLN A 418 -13.91 -7.30 -12.68
C GLN A 418 -13.36 -6.09 -13.43
N SER A 419 -12.12 -5.66 -13.19
CA SER A 419 -11.45 -4.59 -13.93
C SER A 419 -12.01 -3.17 -13.80
N VAL A 420 -13.02 -2.92 -12.97
CA VAL A 420 -13.35 -1.53 -12.64
C VAL A 420 -12.44 -1.09 -11.52
N PRO A 421 -11.56 -0.12 -11.75
CA PRO A 421 -10.60 0.29 -10.74
C PRO A 421 -11.32 0.65 -9.44
N PHE A 422 -10.94 -0.01 -8.36
CA PHE A 422 -11.37 0.34 -7.00
C PHE A 422 -11.14 1.81 -6.70
N LYS A 423 -10.00 2.32 -7.12
CA LYS A 423 -9.67 3.74 -7.07
C LYS A 423 -10.79 4.61 -7.68
N ALA A 424 -11.35 4.21 -8.80
CA ALA A 424 -12.37 4.97 -9.51
C ALA A 424 -13.62 5.28 -8.67
N ARG A 425 -14.13 4.31 -7.91
CA ARG A 425 -15.32 4.52 -7.07
C ARG A 425 -15.02 5.23 -5.76
N ARG A 426 -13.86 4.94 -5.17
CA ARG A 426 -13.38 5.69 -4.00
C ARG A 426 -13.21 7.16 -4.38
N TYR A 427 -12.67 7.45 -5.55
CA TYR A 427 -12.52 8.79 -6.07
C TYR A 427 -13.87 9.45 -6.39
N LEU A 428 -14.82 8.74 -7.03
CA LEU A 428 -16.16 9.29 -7.25
C LEU A 428 -16.86 9.63 -5.95
N ARG A 429 -16.82 8.76 -4.94
CA ARG A 429 -17.46 9.03 -3.65
C ARG A 429 -16.78 10.18 -2.90
N ARG A 430 -15.47 10.22 -2.90
CA ARG A 430 -14.68 11.33 -2.39
C ARG A 430 -15.02 12.63 -3.14
N ALA A 431 -15.21 12.49 -4.45
CA ALA A 431 -15.68 13.50 -5.34
C ALA A 431 -17.02 14.09 -4.91
N GLU A 432 -18.00 13.26 -4.75
CA GLU A 432 -19.35 13.68 -4.33
C GLU A 432 -19.34 14.39 -2.98
N VAL A 433 -18.52 13.91 -2.04
CA VAL A 433 -18.38 14.53 -0.71
C VAL A 433 -17.64 15.85 -0.79
N LEU A 434 -16.59 15.97 -1.58
CA LEU A 434 -15.87 17.23 -1.76
C LEU A 434 -16.70 18.29 -2.48
N GLU A 435 -17.56 17.88 -3.41
CA GLU A 435 -18.54 18.79 -4.05
C GLU A 435 -19.62 19.28 -3.08
N THR A 436 -19.98 18.49 -2.07
CA THR A 436 -21.08 18.80 -1.14
C THR A 436 -20.65 19.37 0.19
N SER A 437 -19.39 19.21 0.59
CA SER A 437 -18.86 19.63 1.88
C SER A 437 -17.89 20.81 1.76
N VAL A 438 -17.58 21.42 2.85
CA VAL A 438 -16.60 22.36 3.37
C VAL A 438 -15.59 23.04 2.39
N ILE A 439 -15.32 22.50 1.21
CA ILE A 439 -14.50 23.14 0.17
C ILE A 439 -15.47 23.76 -0.85
N PRO A 440 -15.66 25.11 -0.83
CA PRO A 440 -16.63 25.80 -1.70
C PRO A 440 -16.31 25.67 -3.20
N GLN A 441 -15.11 25.24 -3.54
CA GLN A 441 -14.66 24.94 -4.90
C GLN A 441 -13.97 23.57 -4.87
N ALA A 442 -14.34 22.70 -5.78
CA ALA A 442 -13.67 21.41 -5.90
C ALA A 442 -12.18 21.62 -6.19
N HIS A 443 -11.31 20.96 -5.42
CA HIS A 443 -9.88 21.11 -5.58
C HIS A 443 -9.45 20.64 -6.99
N PRO A 444 -8.49 21.32 -7.67
CA PRO A 444 -8.06 20.95 -9.02
C PRO A 444 -7.64 19.49 -9.17
N SER A 445 -6.94 18.93 -8.19
CA SER A 445 -6.52 17.52 -8.18
C SER A 445 -7.71 16.57 -8.23
N TYR A 446 -8.77 16.92 -7.53
CA TYR A 446 -10.01 16.18 -7.55
C TYR A 446 -10.71 16.24 -8.91
N ILE A 447 -10.78 17.44 -9.51
CA ILE A 447 -11.35 17.65 -10.85
C ILE A 447 -10.54 16.83 -11.88
N ALA A 448 -9.20 16.82 -11.76
CA ALA A 448 -8.30 16.04 -12.61
C ALA A 448 -8.58 14.53 -12.51
N GLU A 449 -8.63 13.98 -11.30
CA GLU A 449 -8.91 12.57 -11.06
C GLU A 449 -10.28 12.16 -11.60
N LYS A 450 -11.30 13.01 -11.39
CA LYS A 450 -12.65 12.81 -11.96
C LYS A 450 -12.64 12.85 -13.49
N GLY A 451 -11.94 13.83 -14.07
CA GLY A 451 -11.79 13.98 -15.52
C GLY A 451 -11.09 12.78 -16.16
N ILE A 452 -10.00 12.29 -15.58
CA ILE A 452 -9.28 11.07 -16.02
C ILE A 452 -10.20 9.86 -15.99
N LEU A 453 -10.95 9.71 -14.91
CA LEU A 453 -11.84 8.59 -14.70
C LEU A 453 -13.01 8.56 -15.69
N LEU A 454 -13.64 9.70 -15.89
CA LEU A 454 -14.80 9.86 -16.79
C LEU A 454 -14.38 10.05 -18.24
N ARG A 455 -13.09 10.29 -18.53
CA ARG A 455 -12.55 10.73 -19.82
C ARG A 455 -13.25 12.00 -20.32
N ASP A 456 -13.46 12.93 -19.41
CA ASP A 456 -14.16 14.19 -19.66
C ASP A 456 -13.14 15.27 -20.04
N GLU A 457 -13.16 15.69 -21.32
CA GLU A 457 -12.22 16.67 -21.86
C GLU A 457 -12.33 18.03 -21.16
N GLN A 458 -13.55 18.45 -20.78
CA GLN A 458 -13.75 19.75 -20.14
C GLN A 458 -13.17 19.77 -18.74
N LEU A 459 -13.46 18.74 -17.92
CA LEU A 459 -12.91 18.63 -16.58
C LEU A 459 -11.37 18.53 -16.60
N LEU A 460 -10.81 17.80 -17.57
CA LEU A 460 -9.37 17.67 -17.70
C LEU A 460 -8.68 18.99 -18.04
N ARG A 461 -9.28 19.81 -18.90
CA ARG A 461 -8.75 21.16 -19.23
C ARG A 461 -8.81 22.09 -18.03
N GLU A 462 -9.97 22.16 -17.39
CA GLU A 462 -10.17 22.98 -16.19
C GLU A 462 -9.15 22.64 -15.10
N ALA A 463 -8.96 21.34 -14.86
CA ALA A 463 -7.99 20.86 -13.88
C ALA A 463 -6.55 21.21 -14.25
N LEU A 464 -6.16 21.02 -15.52
CA LEU A 464 -4.78 21.21 -15.95
C LEU A 464 -4.30 22.66 -15.75
N ASP A 465 -5.18 23.63 -15.96
CA ASP A 465 -4.89 25.05 -15.77
C ASP A 465 -4.76 25.45 -14.29
N ALA A 466 -5.39 24.67 -13.40
CA ALA A 466 -5.47 24.96 -11.98
C ALA A 466 -4.58 24.08 -11.08
N LEU A 467 -4.01 22.98 -11.62
CA LEU A 467 -3.13 22.08 -10.87
C LEU A 467 -1.83 22.77 -10.44
N ASP A 468 -1.46 22.59 -9.17
CA ASP A 468 -0.19 23.08 -8.64
C ASP A 468 1.01 22.41 -9.35
N PRO A 469 1.91 23.22 -9.97
CA PRO A 469 3.01 22.66 -10.76
C PRO A 469 4.09 21.97 -9.92
N VAL A 470 4.11 22.18 -8.60
CA VAL A 470 5.09 21.58 -7.68
C VAL A 470 4.51 20.32 -7.04
N TRP A 471 3.37 20.46 -6.36
CA TRP A 471 2.75 19.37 -5.61
C TRP A 471 2.04 18.34 -6.47
N GLU A 472 1.52 18.75 -7.63
CA GLU A 472 0.69 17.93 -8.50
C GLU A 472 1.34 17.64 -9.86
N LYS A 473 2.66 17.69 -9.93
CA LYS A 473 3.41 17.49 -11.19
C LYS A 473 3.07 16.14 -11.85
N GLU A 474 3.01 15.07 -11.07
CA GLU A 474 2.64 13.75 -11.59
C GLU A 474 1.22 13.73 -12.13
N LEU A 475 0.26 14.27 -11.35
CA LEU A 475 -1.14 14.32 -11.75
C LEU A 475 -1.36 15.21 -12.98
N ARG A 476 -0.60 16.31 -13.11
CA ARG A 476 -0.59 17.17 -14.28
C ARG A 476 -0.17 16.41 -15.54
N GLU A 477 0.89 15.61 -15.46
CA GLU A 477 1.36 14.76 -16.57
C GLU A 477 0.32 13.69 -16.94
N GLN A 478 -0.31 13.06 -15.95
CA GLN A 478 -1.41 12.10 -16.18
C GLN A 478 -2.64 12.76 -16.82
N THR A 479 -2.96 14.00 -16.42
CA THR A 479 -4.07 14.77 -16.97
C THR A 479 -3.79 15.15 -18.42
N ALA A 480 -2.59 15.60 -18.75
CA ALA A 480 -2.17 15.87 -20.12
C ALA A 480 -2.19 14.61 -20.99
N ALA A 481 -1.73 13.48 -20.46
CA ALA A 481 -1.80 12.18 -21.13
C ALA A 481 -3.26 11.76 -21.43
N ALA A 482 -4.16 11.95 -20.46
CA ALA A 482 -5.58 11.67 -20.63
C ALA A 482 -6.22 12.58 -21.68
N LEU A 483 -5.86 13.86 -21.70
CA LEU A 483 -6.32 14.81 -22.71
C LEU A 483 -5.91 14.42 -24.13
N ILE A 484 -4.66 13.99 -24.34
CA ILE A 484 -4.21 13.48 -25.65
C ILE A 484 -5.10 12.33 -26.13
N LEU A 485 -5.56 11.47 -25.22
CA LEU A 485 -6.36 10.29 -25.55
C LEU A 485 -7.84 10.63 -25.86
N CYS A 486 -8.40 11.70 -25.29
CA CYS A 486 -9.83 12.01 -25.43
C CYS A 486 -10.13 13.22 -26.32
N THR A 487 -9.25 14.24 -26.41
CA THR A 487 -9.51 15.42 -27.23
C THR A 487 -9.44 15.13 -28.74
N ARG A 488 -10.25 15.81 -29.52
CA ARG A 488 -10.20 15.81 -31.00
C ARG A 488 -9.45 17.02 -31.56
N ASN A 489 -9.11 18.00 -30.73
CA ASN A 489 -8.39 19.18 -31.14
C ASN A 489 -6.91 18.85 -31.43
N ALA A 490 -6.51 18.97 -32.69
CA ALA A 490 -5.16 18.59 -33.15
C ALA A 490 -4.07 19.53 -32.61
N GLU A 491 -4.36 20.84 -32.48
CA GLU A 491 -3.41 21.82 -31.95
C GLU A 491 -3.14 21.56 -30.48
N LEU A 492 -4.20 21.33 -29.70
CA LEU A 492 -4.12 21.00 -28.29
C LEU A 492 -3.36 19.69 -28.06
N LYS A 493 -3.63 18.65 -28.86
CA LYS A 493 -2.82 17.42 -28.82
C LYS A 493 -1.36 17.68 -29.06
N THR A 494 -1.05 18.50 -30.04
CA THR A 494 0.33 18.82 -30.39
C THR A 494 1.05 19.51 -29.22
N ALA A 495 0.40 20.47 -28.57
CA ALA A 495 0.94 21.16 -27.41
C ALA A 495 1.27 20.17 -26.27
N PHE A 496 0.34 19.24 -25.95
CA PHE A 496 0.57 18.25 -24.90
C PHE A 496 1.61 17.20 -25.30
N TYR A 497 1.70 16.80 -26.55
CA TYR A 497 2.81 15.96 -27.02
C TYR A 497 4.17 16.64 -26.79
N GLN A 498 4.26 17.94 -27.09
CA GLN A 498 5.49 18.73 -26.86
C GLN A 498 5.81 18.84 -25.38
N GLU A 499 4.81 19.18 -24.54
CA GLU A 499 4.96 19.28 -23.09
C GLU A 499 5.48 17.96 -22.49
N LEU A 500 4.84 16.82 -22.80
CA LEU A 500 5.24 15.52 -22.26
C LEU A 500 6.59 15.03 -22.81
N LEU A 501 6.93 15.33 -24.07
CA LEU A 501 8.26 15.00 -24.62
C LEU A 501 9.39 15.74 -23.88
N GLN A 502 9.12 16.95 -23.41
CA GLN A 502 10.09 17.77 -22.67
C GLN A 502 10.12 17.40 -21.18
N SER A 503 8.96 17.24 -20.54
CA SER A 503 8.84 17.03 -19.09
C SER A 503 9.05 15.56 -18.70
N ASN A 504 8.28 14.66 -19.28
CA ASN A 504 8.28 13.23 -18.96
C ASN A 504 7.96 12.33 -20.16
N PRO A 505 8.91 12.06 -21.04
CA PRO A 505 8.71 11.16 -22.19
C PRO A 505 8.26 9.74 -21.81
N ALA A 506 8.47 9.31 -20.56
CA ALA A 506 8.04 8.00 -20.09
C ALA A 506 6.50 7.87 -20.03
N CYS A 507 5.74 8.97 -20.00
CA CYS A 507 4.28 8.95 -20.09
C CYS A 507 3.76 8.28 -21.37
N PHE A 508 4.50 8.32 -22.47
CA PHE A 508 4.07 7.72 -23.73
C PHE A 508 3.86 6.19 -23.62
N PRO A 509 4.84 5.40 -23.18
CA PRO A 509 4.62 3.98 -22.96
C PRO A 509 3.71 3.67 -21.77
N GLU A 510 3.71 4.48 -20.72
CA GLU A 510 2.88 4.26 -19.53
C GLU A 510 1.39 4.38 -19.82
N HIS A 511 1.01 5.32 -20.69
CA HIS A 511 -0.38 5.57 -21.06
C HIS A 511 -0.75 5.07 -22.46
N TRP A 512 0.12 4.28 -23.10
CA TRP A 512 -0.08 3.76 -24.48
C TRP A 512 -0.34 4.86 -25.51
N ILE A 513 0.29 6.03 -25.32
CA ILE A 513 0.20 7.16 -26.24
C ILE A 513 1.13 6.90 -27.43
N ARG A 514 0.60 7.03 -28.63
CA ARG A 514 1.37 6.91 -29.86
C ARG A 514 1.66 8.29 -30.41
N LEU A 515 2.97 8.58 -30.63
CA LEU A 515 3.41 9.85 -31.19
C LEU A 515 3.20 9.87 -32.72
N PRO A 516 2.39 10.79 -33.25
CA PRO A 516 2.23 10.94 -34.69
C PRO A 516 3.47 11.58 -35.30
N VAL A 517 4.01 10.94 -36.34
CA VAL A 517 5.24 11.39 -37.01
C VAL A 517 5.12 11.28 -38.52
N THR A 518 5.73 12.21 -39.26
CA THR A 518 6.13 12.01 -40.66
C THR A 518 7.49 11.31 -40.68
N LEU A 519 7.80 10.59 -41.74
CA LEU A 519 9.11 9.95 -41.91
C LEU A 519 9.73 10.40 -43.23
N THR A 520 10.96 10.85 -43.18
CA THR A 520 11.77 11.15 -44.34
C THR A 520 13.09 10.41 -44.23
N CYS A 521 13.49 9.75 -45.31
CA CYS A 521 14.77 9.03 -45.33
C CYS A 521 15.65 9.60 -46.44
N THR A 522 16.87 9.99 -46.09
CA THR A 522 17.86 10.56 -47.03
C THR A 522 19.16 9.76 -46.97
N GLY A 523 19.88 9.71 -48.10
CA GLY A 523 21.17 9.04 -48.21
C GLY A 523 21.71 9.15 -49.62
N ALA A 524 22.94 8.70 -49.83
CA ALA A 524 23.64 8.79 -51.12
C ALA A 524 22.97 7.99 -52.25
N ASP A 525 22.29 6.87 -51.91
CA ASP A 525 21.51 6.05 -52.83
C ASP A 525 20.00 6.22 -52.57
N GLU A 526 19.30 6.78 -53.56
CA GLU A 526 17.84 7.05 -53.47
C GLU A 526 17.00 5.77 -53.40
N ARG A 527 17.41 4.68 -54.07
CA ARG A 527 16.70 3.39 -54.04
C ARG A 527 16.82 2.72 -52.67
N LEU A 528 18.01 2.78 -52.10
CA LEU A 528 18.29 2.28 -50.77
C LEU A 528 17.53 3.11 -49.72
N SER A 529 17.50 4.42 -49.83
CA SER A 529 16.76 5.34 -48.97
C SER A 529 15.26 5.04 -48.98
N LYS A 530 14.62 4.89 -50.14
CA LYS A 530 13.19 4.53 -50.27
C LYS A 530 12.88 3.16 -49.67
N ARG A 531 13.79 2.18 -49.85
CA ARG A 531 13.62 0.84 -49.26
C ARG A 531 13.75 0.85 -47.74
N THR A 532 14.68 1.62 -47.22
CA THR A 532 14.91 1.83 -45.78
C THR A 532 13.71 2.55 -45.15
N GLU A 533 13.23 3.61 -45.80
CA GLU A 533 12.02 4.33 -45.36
C GLU A 533 10.82 3.42 -45.20
N LYS A 534 10.52 2.58 -46.18
CA LYS A 534 9.43 1.61 -46.11
C LYS A 534 9.58 0.63 -44.94
N ARG A 535 10.79 0.17 -44.63
CA ARG A 535 11.10 -0.73 -43.51
C ARG A 535 10.97 -0.02 -42.18
N LEU A 536 11.48 1.18 -42.05
CA LEU A 536 11.38 2.01 -40.84
C LEU A 536 9.92 2.40 -40.55
N ALA A 537 9.15 2.82 -41.58
CA ALA A 537 7.73 3.13 -41.40
C ALA A 537 6.93 1.94 -40.85
N ALA A 538 7.20 0.74 -41.37
CA ALA A 538 6.55 -0.47 -40.88
C ALA A 538 6.96 -0.82 -39.43
N ALA A 539 8.22 -0.56 -39.04
CA ALA A 539 8.71 -0.77 -37.69
C ALA A 539 8.17 0.29 -36.72
N LEU A 540 8.14 1.57 -37.11
CA LEU A 540 7.57 2.67 -36.33
C LEU A 540 6.09 2.41 -36.02
N ASN A 541 5.30 2.00 -37.01
CA ASN A 541 3.87 1.68 -36.82
C ASN A 541 3.61 0.45 -35.93
N LYS A 542 4.62 -0.37 -35.64
CA LYS A 542 4.57 -1.47 -34.68
C LYS A 542 5.04 -1.08 -33.27
N SER A 543 5.51 0.15 -33.11
CA SER A 543 6.01 0.70 -31.84
C SER A 543 5.08 1.81 -31.29
N LEU A 544 5.63 2.74 -30.54
CA LEU A 544 4.90 3.90 -29.97
C LEU A 544 4.78 5.08 -30.96
N PHE A 545 4.89 4.85 -32.25
CA PHE A 545 4.71 5.87 -33.27
C PHE A 545 3.53 5.55 -34.20
N THR A 546 3.00 6.59 -34.82
CA THR A 546 2.04 6.47 -35.91
C THR A 546 2.57 7.30 -37.09
N VAL A 547 2.97 6.62 -38.15
CA VAL A 547 3.49 7.30 -39.36
C VAL A 547 2.32 7.77 -40.21
N SER A 548 2.24 9.07 -40.47
CA SER A 548 1.22 9.72 -41.31
C SER A 548 1.83 10.82 -42.18
N ALA A 549 1.14 11.18 -43.27
CA ALA A 549 1.60 12.23 -44.18
C ALA A 549 1.55 13.64 -43.54
N HIS A 550 0.63 13.83 -42.58
CA HIS A 550 0.42 15.09 -41.89
C HIS A 550 0.50 14.84 -40.38
N ALA A 551 1.71 15.02 -39.84
CA ALA A 551 1.96 14.85 -38.43
C ALA A 551 2.68 16.07 -37.85
N PRO A 552 2.49 16.41 -36.57
CA PRO A 552 3.13 17.55 -35.92
C PRO A 552 4.63 17.33 -35.65
N PHE A 553 5.10 16.11 -35.78
CA PHE A 553 6.53 15.78 -35.63
C PHE A 553 7.04 15.06 -36.87
N SER A 554 8.34 15.15 -37.10
CA SER A 554 9.03 14.44 -38.17
C SER A 554 10.17 13.59 -37.64
N ILE A 555 10.31 12.37 -38.16
CA ILE A 555 11.53 11.58 -37.99
C ILE A 555 12.33 11.69 -39.28
N THR A 556 13.54 12.30 -39.20
CA THR A 556 14.49 12.33 -40.30
C THR A 556 15.48 11.20 -40.09
N ALA A 557 15.58 10.32 -41.09
CA ALA A 557 16.52 9.22 -41.13
C ALA A 557 17.61 9.50 -42.16
N VAL A 558 18.85 9.69 -41.72
CA VAL A 558 20.00 9.89 -42.59
C VAL A 558 20.81 8.60 -42.67
N CYS A 559 20.79 7.96 -43.82
CA CYS A 559 21.55 6.73 -44.09
C CYS A 559 23.01 7.08 -44.44
N THR A 560 23.96 6.48 -43.72
CA THR A 560 25.40 6.56 -43.97
C THR A 560 25.93 5.16 -44.31
N GLU A 561 27.16 5.07 -44.79
CA GLU A 561 27.82 3.78 -45.06
C GLU A 561 28.00 2.93 -43.79
N SER A 562 28.16 3.58 -42.63
CA SER A 562 28.39 2.93 -41.34
C SER A 562 27.16 2.75 -40.47
N GLY A 563 26.00 3.31 -40.86
CA GLY A 563 24.79 3.20 -40.01
C GLY A 563 23.66 4.14 -40.41
N ILE A 564 22.77 4.43 -39.47
CA ILE A 564 21.64 5.33 -39.66
C ILE A 564 21.47 6.28 -38.49
N ARG A 565 21.27 7.58 -38.79
CA ARG A 565 20.95 8.59 -37.79
C ARG A 565 19.45 8.91 -37.84
N LEU A 566 18.77 8.73 -36.73
CA LEU A 566 17.36 9.14 -36.56
C LEU A 566 17.30 10.42 -35.73
N SER A 567 16.52 11.39 -36.18
CA SER A 567 16.24 12.63 -35.41
C SER A 567 14.76 12.88 -35.35
N LEU A 568 14.23 13.10 -34.13
CA LEU A 568 12.85 13.56 -33.91
C LEU A 568 12.84 15.07 -33.88
N ILE A 569 12.06 15.68 -34.76
CA ILE A 569 12.05 17.13 -35.00
C ILE A 569 10.59 17.61 -34.87
N GLY A 570 10.38 18.73 -34.17
CA GLY A 570 9.09 19.43 -34.08
C GLY A 570 8.78 20.27 -35.34
N GLN A 571 7.57 20.78 -35.43
CA GLN A 571 7.15 21.68 -36.51
C GLN A 571 7.95 22.98 -36.54
N ASP A 572 8.42 23.42 -35.39
CA ASP A 572 9.29 24.61 -35.22
C ASP A 572 10.76 24.37 -35.60
N GLY A 573 11.10 23.17 -36.06
CA GLY A 573 12.46 22.75 -36.36
C GLY A 573 13.29 22.36 -35.13
N SER A 574 12.73 22.40 -33.93
CA SER A 574 13.39 21.97 -32.71
C SER A 574 13.67 20.47 -32.73
N ILE A 575 14.86 20.08 -32.27
CA ILE A 575 15.26 18.67 -32.23
C ILE A 575 15.04 18.16 -30.82
N TYR A 576 14.04 17.29 -30.66
CA TYR A 576 13.71 16.66 -29.38
C TYR A 576 14.68 15.55 -29.02
N PHE A 577 15.13 14.75 -30.02
CA PHE A 577 16.00 13.61 -29.77
C PHE A 577 16.79 13.19 -31.02
N ARG A 578 18.05 12.76 -30.83
CA ARG A 578 18.89 12.12 -31.84
C ARG A 578 19.40 10.78 -31.39
N TYR A 579 19.45 9.85 -32.34
CA TYR A 579 19.96 8.51 -32.12
C TYR A 579 20.75 8.01 -33.31
N GLU A 580 21.93 7.48 -33.07
CA GLU A 580 22.77 6.86 -34.08
C GLU A 580 22.75 5.34 -33.92
N HIS A 581 22.34 4.64 -34.95
CA HIS A 581 22.36 3.20 -35.02
C HIS A 581 23.61 2.75 -35.79
N PRO A 582 24.46 1.88 -35.18
CA PRO A 582 25.80 1.59 -35.74
C PRO A 582 25.78 0.55 -36.87
N ALA A 583 24.66 0.31 -37.51
CA ALA A 583 24.53 -0.62 -38.62
C ALA A 583 23.53 -0.12 -39.66
N PRO A 584 23.71 -0.40 -40.94
CA PRO A 584 22.72 -0.11 -41.95
C PRO A 584 21.47 -0.99 -41.79
N VAL A 585 20.31 -0.46 -42.15
CA VAL A 585 19.03 -1.19 -42.04
C VAL A 585 18.84 -2.08 -43.27
N ALA A 586 19.49 -3.25 -43.27
CA ALA A 586 19.48 -4.17 -44.41
C ALA A 586 18.18 -4.97 -44.54
N ASP A 587 17.48 -5.25 -43.42
CA ASP A 587 16.26 -6.04 -43.40
C ASP A 587 15.21 -5.53 -42.40
N LYS A 588 14.10 -6.30 -42.23
CA LYS A 588 13.01 -5.95 -41.33
C LYS A 588 13.41 -6.07 -39.85
N HIS A 589 14.32 -6.95 -39.51
CA HIS A 589 14.75 -7.19 -38.14
C HIS A 589 15.65 -6.04 -37.66
N GLU A 590 16.55 -5.62 -38.49
CA GLU A 590 17.39 -4.45 -38.21
C GLU A 590 16.58 -3.15 -38.13
N ALA A 591 15.55 -2.99 -39.01
CA ALA A 591 14.63 -1.86 -38.90
C ALA A 591 13.88 -1.87 -37.55
N ALA A 592 13.38 -3.01 -37.12
CA ALA A 592 12.71 -3.15 -35.85
C ALA A 592 13.67 -2.87 -34.67
N ALA A 593 14.91 -3.37 -34.75
CA ALA A 593 15.92 -3.14 -33.72
C ALA A 593 16.32 -1.66 -33.62
N CYS A 594 16.53 -1.01 -34.75
CA CYS A 594 16.85 0.42 -34.81
C CYS A 594 15.74 1.26 -34.19
N VAL A 595 14.48 1.03 -34.61
CA VAL A 595 13.31 1.76 -34.08
C VAL A 595 13.07 1.49 -32.60
N ASN A 596 13.21 0.24 -32.16
CA ASN A 596 13.01 -0.11 -30.77
C ASN A 596 14.06 0.53 -29.86
N ARG A 597 15.33 0.58 -30.27
CA ARG A 597 16.37 1.29 -29.54
C ARG A 597 16.14 2.80 -29.52
N PHE A 598 15.72 3.37 -30.64
CA PHE A 598 15.35 4.77 -30.74
C PHE A 598 14.21 5.11 -29.78
N ALA A 599 13.09 4.36 -29.83
CA ALA A 599 11.93 4.53 -28.96
C ALA A 599 12.29 4.35 -27.48
N ALA A 600 13.06 3.32 -27.15
CA ALA A 600 13.48 3.05 -25.79
C ALA A 600 14.29 4.21 -25.18
N ARG A 601 15.21 4.77 -25.96
CA ARG A 601 16.01 5.91 -25.50
C ARG A 601 15.20 7.20 -25.45
N LEU A 602 14.38 7.47 -26.45
CA LEU A 602 13.54 8.66 -26.51
C LEU A 602 12.56 8.70 -25.32
N PHE A 603 11.84 7.62 -25.11
CA PHE A 603 10.82 7.54 -24.08
C PHE A 603 11.37 7.12 -22.71
N ARG A 604 12.70 7.11 -22.55
CA ARG A 604 13.37 6.72 -21.29
C ARG A 604 12.87 5.39 -20.72
N VAL A 605 12.34 4.53 -21.58
CA VAL A 605 12.13 3.14 -21.22
C VAL A 605 13.51 2.58 -20.96
N ALA A 606 13.83 2.27 -19.71
CA ALA A 606 15.18 1.96 -19.28
C ALA A 606 15.81 0.90 -20.18
N VAL A 607 16.67 1.35 -21.03
CA VAL A 607 17.77 0.54 -21.52
C VAL A 607 18.79 0.65 -20.40
N ASN A 608 19.12 -0.45 -19.72
CA ASN A 608 20.18 -0.48 -18.73
C ASN A 608 21.26 0.53 -19.10
N ARG A 609 21.44 1.56 -18.28
CA ARG A 609 22.70 2.27 -18.17
C ARG A 609 23.65 1.32 -17.43
N GLY A 610 23.92 0.18 -18.07
CA GLY A 610 25.09 -0.59 -17.81
C GLY A 610 26.21 0.10 -18.53
N THR A 611 27.08 0.67 -17.75
CA THR A 611 28.44 1.11 -18.12
C THR A 611 28.54 2.09 -19.29
N ASN A 612 28.69 3.35 -18.96
CA ASN A 612 29.88 4.12 -19.32
C ASN A 612 30.55 4.55 -18.09
#